data_e7500139d4055af97f97a881b29935b7
#
_entry.id   e7500139d4055af97f97a881b29935b7
#
_cell.length_a   1.000
_cell.length_b   1.000
_cell.length_c   1.000
_cell.angle_alpha   90.00
_cell.angle_beta   90.00
_cell.angle_gamma   90.00
#
_symmetry.space_group_name_H-M   'P 1'
#
loop_
_entity.id
_entity.type
_entity.pdbx_description
1 polymer ?
#
loop_
_entity_poly.entity_id
_entity_poly.type
_entity_poly.pdbx_seq_one_letter_code
_entity_poly.pdbx_strand_id
1 'polypeptide(L)'
;WFRAIETAATGLGGAWQEVGHWGRALRFGALEAPGRVKAKAAEREGVLPAWLHSPAPMEERPPRPLAPSAIGADDVADPPPGPELRQAAERGRLLHALFERLPGVAPAQRRALAELWLERSAGIADPARRAALAEDACRIIALPEFADLFGPEALAEAPIAAVVPGGAVIAGTADRLLVTDERVLIADFKTGRRAPATPADIPPAHLRQMAAYRAALGVIFPDRPVDAAL
;
A
#
# COMPACT_ATOMS: atom_id res chain seq x y z
N TRP A 1 -24.38 -2.49 -3.91
CA TRP A 1 -24.21 -3.25 -5.15
C TRP A 1 -25.25 -4.35 -5.33
N PHE A 2 -25.58 -5.13 -4.27
CA PHE A 2 -26.53 -6.23 -4.34
C PHE A 2 -27.91 -5.82 -4.88
N ARG A 3 -28.49 -4.75 -4.32
CA ARG A 3 -29.79 -4.22 -4.79
C ARG A 3 -29.77 -3.75 -6.24
N ALA A 4 -28.65 -3.21 -6.70
CA ALA A 4 -28.53 -2.78 -8.09
C ALA A 4 -28.54 -3.99 -9.05
N ILE A 5 -27.85 -5.07 -8.69
CA ILE A 5 -27.86 -6.32 -9.47
C ILE A 5 -29.26 -6.97 -9.44
N GLU A 6 -29.89 -7.02 -8.27
CA GLU A 6 -31.25 -7.56 -8.11
C GLU A 6 -32.26 -6.80 -8.99
N THR A 7 -32.23 -5.46 -8.94
CA THR A 7 -33.11 -4.62 -9.75
C THR A 7 -32.85 -4.83 -11.24
N ALA A 8 -31.59 -4.85 -11.67
CA ALA A 8 -31.24 -5.06 -13.07
C ALA A 8 -31.65 -6.45 -13.56
N ALA A 9 -31.34 -7.50 -12.82
CA ALA A 9 -31.69 -8.87 -13.19
C ALA A 9 -33.21 -9.09 -13.24
N THR A 10 -33.96 -8.53 -12.28
CA THR A 10 -35.42 -8.59 -12.28
C THR A 10 -36.02 -7.81 -13.46
N GLY A 11 -35.50 -6.61 -13.76
CA GLY A 11 -35.89 -5.81 -14.90
C GLY A 11 -35.65 -6.47 -16.27
N LEU A 12 -34.67 -7.36 -16.33
CA LEU A 12 -34.35 -8.18 -17.51
C LEU A 12 -35.15 -9.50 -17.58
N GLY A 13 -36.10 -9.72 -16.66
CA GLY A 13 -36.93 -10.92 -16.64
C GLY A 13 -36.37 -12.06 -15.78
N GLY A 14 -35.40 -11.77 -14.92
CA GLY A 14 -34.91 -12.74 -13.95
C GLY A 14 -35.95 -13.12 -12.90
N ALA A 15 -35.96 -14.38 -12.49
CA ALA A 15 -36.90 -14.93 -11.50
C ALA A 15 -36.17 -15.57 -10.33
N TRP A 16 -36.73 -15.41 -9.14
CA TRP A 16 -36.26 -16.10 -7.94
C TRP A 16 -36.65 -17.58 -7.98
N GLN A 17 -35.71 -18.44 -7.73
CA GLN A 17 -35.87 -19.89 -7.71
C GLN A 17 -35.27 -20.51 -6.46
N GLU A 18 -35.89 -21.54 -5.92
CA GLU A 18 -35.30 -22.34 -4.84
C GLU A 18 -34.18 -23.21 -5.38
N VAL A 19 -33.01 -23.19 -4.72
CA VAL A 19 -31.80 -23.91 -5.14
C VAL A 19 -31.31 -24.82 -4.00
N GLY A 20 -32.08 -25.86 -3.71
CA GLY A 20 -31.74 -26.85 -2.72
C GLY A 20 -31.25 -26.23 -1.39
N HIS A 21 -30.10 -26.64 -0.89
CA HIS A 21 -29.53 -26.15 0.36
C HIS A 21 -28.91 -24.73 0.29
N TRP A 22 -28.83 -24.14 -0.89
CA TRP A 22 -28.35 -22.78 -1.10
C TRP A 22 -29.42 -21.70 -0.91
N GLY A 23 -30.68 -22.10 -0.66
CA GLY A 23 -31.80 -21.18 -0.53
C GLY A 23 -32.26 -20.62 -1.86
N ARG A 24 -32.60 -19.31 -1.89
CA ARG A 24 -33.13 -18.66 -3.09
C ARG A 24 -32.04 -18.03 -3.94
N ALA A 25 -32.08 -18.25 -5.25
CA ALA A 25 -31.20 -17.61 -6.21
C ALA A 25 -32.00 -16.87 -7.28
N LEU A 26 -31.55 -15.68 -7.66
CA LEU A 26 -32.11 -14.93 -8.78
C LEU A 26 -31.45 -15.38 -10.07
N ARG A 27 -32.25 -15.93 -11.00
CA ARG A 27 -31.76 -16.44 -12.28
C ARG A 27 -32.28 -15.59 -13.43
N PHE A 28 -31.37 -15.28 -14.34
CA PHE A 28 -31.65 -14.60 -15.60
C PHE A 28 -31.05 -15.42 -16.76
N GLY A 29 -31.84 -15.61 -17.83
CA GLY A 29 -31.48 -16.41 -19.00
C GLY A 29 -31.81 -17.90 -18.85
N ALA A 30 -31.86 -18.58 -19.98
CA ALA A 30 -32.02 -20.02 -20.02
C ALA A 30 -30.65 -20.69 -19.80
N LEU A 31 -30.52 -21.46 -18.73
CA LEU A 31 -29.44 -22.44 -18.62
C LEU A 31 -29.87 -23.63 -19.47
N GLU A 32 -29.35 -23.72 -20.67
CA GLU A 32 -29.40 -25.00 -21.38
C GLU A 32 -28.62 -26.00 -20.51
N ALA A 33 -29.33 -26.98 -19.96
CA ALA A 33 -28.65 -28.07 -19.31
C ALA A 33 -27.69 -28.71 -20.36
N PRO A 34 -26.40 -28.81 -20.06
CA PRO A 34 -25.49 -29.48 -20.98
C PRO A 34 -26.08 -30.84 -21.28
N GLY A 35 -26.47 -31.02 -22.56
CA GLY A 35 -27.01 -32.33 -22.99
C GLY A 35 -26.12 -33.43 -22.44
N ARG A 36 -26.70 -34.43 -21.77
CA ARG A 36 -25.95 -35.59 -21.35
C ARG A 36 -25.38 -36.24 -22.62
N VAL A 37 -24.16 -35.81 -22.95
CA VAL A 37 -23.34 -36.59 -23.88
C VAL A 37 -23.16 -37.91 -23.19
N LYS A 38 -23.88 -38.94 -23.66
CA LYS A 38 -23.56 -40.31 -23.34
C LYS A 38 -22.14 -40.53 -23.90
N ALA A 39 -21.16 -40.25 -23.08
CA ALA A 39 -19.80 -40.68 -23.38
C ALA A 39 -19.85 -42.18 -23.53
N LYS A 40 -19.76 -42.65 -24.77
CA LYS A 40 -19.44 -44.03 -25.07
C LYS A 40 -18.07 -44.21 -24.43
N ALA A 41 -18.04 -44.91 -23.31
CA ALA A 41 -16.78 -45.27 -22.66
C ALA A 41 -15.99 -46.12 -23.66
N ALA A 42 -15.16 -45.47 -24.44
CA ALA A 42 -14.08 -46.18 -25.09
C ALA A 42 -13.09 -46.48 -23.94
N GLU A 43 -13.01 -47.70 -23.51
CA GLU A 43 -11.86 -48.24 -22.79
C GLU A 43 -10.64 -48.01 -23.67
N ARG A 44 -10.09 -46.81 -23.58
CA ARG A 44 -8.73 -46.57 -24.03
C ARG A 44 -7.85 -47.00 -22.86
N GLU A 45 -7.22 -48.15 -22.97
CA GLU A 45 -5.98 -48.43 -22.26
C GLU A 45 -4.98 -47.34 -22.69
N GLY A 46 -5.13 -46.17 -22.11
CA GLY A 46 -4.21 -45.07 -22.34
C GLY A 46 -2.94 -45.37 -21.55
N VAL A 47 -1.85 -45.55 -22.25
CA VAL A 47 -0.54 -45.52 -21.60
C VAL A 47 -0.43 -44.11 -20.96
N LEU A 48 -0.39 -44.11 -19.64
CA LEU A 48 -0.26 -42.83 -18.90
C LEU A 48 1.05 -42.16 -19.34
N PRO A 49 1.02 -40.85 -19.64
CA PRO A 49 2.22 -40.10 -20.01
C PRO A 49 3.30 -40.21 -18.92
N ALA A 50 4.54 -40.39 -19.33
CA ALA A 50 5.67 -40.58 -18.41
C ALA A 50 5.78 -39.50 -17.34
N TRP A 51 5.38 -38.25 -17.65
CA TRP A 51 5.41 -37.11 -16.70
C TRP A 51 4.48 -37.32 -15.50
N LEU A 52 3.46 -38.18 -15.59
CA LEU A 52 2.54 -38.46 -14.47
C LEU A 52 3.25 -39.21 -13.33
N HIS A 53 4.34 -39.89 -13.64
CA HIS A 53 5.16 -40.63 -12.68
C HIS A 53 6.43 -39.87 -12.27
N SER A 54 6.65 -38.68 -12.83
CA SER A 54 7.77 -37.85 -12.48
C SER A 54 7.36 -36.86 -11.37
N PRO A 55 8.15 -36.71 -10.32
CA PRO A 55 7.92 -35.63 -9.38
C PRO A 55 7.84 -34.27 -10.13
N ALA A 56 6.89 -33.44 -9.76
CA ALA A 56 6.85 -32.08 -10.29
C ALA A 56 8.21 -31.39 -10.04
N PRO A 57 8.75 -30.63 -11.01
CA PRO A 57 9.92 -29.81 -10.75
C PRO A 57 9.70 -28.97 -9.50
N MET A 58 10.72 -28.89 -8.63
CA MET A 58 10.63 -27.94 -7.51
C MET A 58 10.44 -26.54 -8.09
N GLU A 59 9.28 -25.94 -7.81
CA GLU A 59 9.07 -24.54 -8.13
C GLU A 59 10.11 -23.71 -7.38
N GLU A 60 10.98 -23.02 -8.11
CA GLU A 60 11.74 -21.93 -7.55
C GLU A 60 10.71 -20.85 -7.17
N ARG A 61 10.36 -20.80 -5.88
CA ARG A 61 9.52 -19.71 -5.40
C ARG A 61 10.27 -18.41 -5.67
N PRO A 62 9.66 -17.46 -6.40
CA PRO A 62 10.29 -16.16 -6.53
C PRO A 62 10.58 -15.62 -5.13
N PRO A 63 11.74 -14.95 -4.93
CA PRO A 63 12.09 -14.39 -3.64
C PRO A 63 10.93 -13.53 -3.14
N ARG A 64 10.52 -13.73 -1.89
CA ARG A 64 9.46 -12.90 -1.29
C ARG A 64 9.94 -11.46 -1.24
N PRO A 65 9.14 -10.49 -1.75
CA PRO A 65 9.50 -9.10 -1.63
C PRO A 65 9.70 -8.71 -0.16
N LEU A 66 10.82 -8.06 0.13
CA LEU A 66 11.12 -7.48 1.42
C LEU A 66 10.54 -6.08 1.47
N ALA A 67 9.60 -5.84 2.38
CA ALA A 67 9.13 -4.50 2.67
C ALA A 67 10.22 -3.75 3.46
N PRO A 68 10.70 -2.60 3.00
CA PRO A 68 11.76 -1.85 3.69
C PRO A 68 11.44 -1.55 5.16
N SER A 69 10.18 -1.26 5.48
CA SER A 69 9.70 -1.02 6.85
C SER A 69 9.73 -2.26 7.76
N ALA A 70 9.78 -3.47 7.18
CA ALA A 70 9.83 -4.73 7.92
C ALA A 70 11.26 -5.32 8.01
N ILE A 71 12.26 -4.69 7.40
CA ILE A 71 13.65 -5.17 7.44
C ILE A 71 14.20 -5.04 8.85
N GLY A 72 14.49 -6.18 9.49
CA GLY A 72 15.04 -6.24 10.85
C GLY A 72 13.98 -6.08 11.95
N ALA A 73 12.71 -6.26 11.63
CA ALA A 73 11.73 -6.64 12.64
C ALA A 73 12.15 -8.05 13.12
N ASP A 74 12.55 -8.14 14.40
CA ASP A 74 12.83 -9.42 15.02
C ASP A 74 11.55 -10.26 15.01
N ASP A 75 11.67 -11.58 14.81
CA ASP A 75 10.57 -12.54 14.86
C ASP A 75 9.88 -12.66 16.24
N VAL A 76 10.23 -11.78 17.16
CA VAL A 76 9.62 -11.68 18.49
C VAL A 76 8.38 -10.83 18.36
N ALA A 77 7.22 -11.44 18.60
CA ALA A 77 5.96 -10.73 18.65
C ALA A 77 6.01 -9.66 19.75
N ASP A 78 6.06 -8.40 19.33
CA ASP A 78 5.92 -7.28 20.26
C ASP A 78 4.56 -7.34 20.97
N PRO A 79 4.49 -7.03 22.27
CA PRO A 79 3.22 -6.94 22.96
C PRO A 79 2.33 -5.87 22.30
N PRO A 80 1.00 -6.02 22.34
CA PRO A 80 0.09 -5.06 21.75
C PRO A 80 0.41 -3.64 22.23
N PRO A 81 0.49 -2.63 21.32
CA PRO A 81 0.86 -1.29 21.70
C PRO A 81 -0.10 -0.70 22.74
N GLY A 82 0.45 -0.08 23.76
CA GLY A 82 -0.31 0.63 24.80
C GLY A 82 -1.12 1.80 24.21
N PRO A 83 -2.05 2.40 24.99
CA PRO A 83 -2.91 3.50 24.53
C PRO A 83 -2.13 4.66 23.93
N GLU A 84 -1.03 5.03 24.55
CA GLU A 84 -0.19 6.13 24.10
C GLU A 84 0.53 5.87 22.77
N LEU A 85 1.00 4.64 22.56
CA LEU A 85 1.61 4.25 21.28
C LEU A 85 0.58 4.21 20.16
N ARG A 86 -0.65 3.77 20.47
CA ARG A 86 -1.75 3.82 19.49
C ARG A 86 -2.10 5.24 19.08
N GLN A 87 -2.16 6.18 20.04
CA GLN A 87 -2.41 7.61 19.75
C GLN A 87 -1.29 8.22 18.92
N ALA A 88 -0.03 7.87 19.22
CA ALA A 88 1.12 8.34 18.43
C ALA A 88 1.08 7.80 17.00
N ALA A 89 0.76 6.51 16.81
CA ALA A 89 0.62 5.88 15.50
C ALA A 89 -0.56 6.50 14.72
N GLU A 90 -1.70 6.75 15.39
CA GLU A 90 -2.84 7.42 14.77
C GLU A 90 -2.48 8.84 14.32
N ARG A 91 -1.82 9.62 15.18
CA ARG A 91 -1.33 10.96 14.83
C ARG A 91 -0.40 10.90 13.62
N GLY A 92 0.54 9.96 13.61
CA GLY A 92 1.45 9.76 12.49
C GLY A 92 0.71 9.51 11.19
N ARG A 93 -0.21 8.56 11.18
CA ARG A 93 -1.03 8.24 10.00
C ARG A 93 -1.83 9.45 9.49
N LEU A 94 -2.37 10.27 10.40
CA LEU A 94 -3.11 11.47 10.01
C LEU A 94 -2.21 12.53 9.38
N LEU A 95 -0.99 12.73 9.92
CA LEU A 95 -0.01 13.65 9.34
C LEU A 95 0.45 13.21 7.95
N HIS A 96 0.77 11.91 7.76
CA HIS A 96 1.12 11.37 6.44
C HIS A 96 -0.01 11.61 5.42
N ALA A 97 -1.26 11.35 5.81
CA ALA A 97 -2.40 11.63 4.96
C ALA A 97 -2.57 13.12 4.59
N LEU A 98 -2.20 14.05 5.49
CA LEU A 98 -2.18 15.47 5.20
C LEU A 98 -1.00 15.85 4.31
N PHE A 99 0.18 15.29 4.52
CA PHE A 99 1.36 15.50 3.66
C PHE A 99 1.12 15.02 2.23
N GLU A 100 0.33 13.97 2.03
CA GLU A 100 -0.08 13.51 0.71
C GLU A 100 -0.99 14.53 0.00
N ARG A 101 -1.94 15.13 0.73
CA ARG A 101 -3.08 15.88 0.15
C ARG A 101 -2.84 17.38 0.02
N LEU A 102 -2.13 17.97 0.97
CA LEU A 102 -2.04 19.44 1.10
C LEU A 102 -1.02 20.12 0.18
N PRO A 103 0.08 19.51 -0.27
CA PRO A 103 1.09 20.22 -1.05
C PRO A 103 0.55 20.88 -2.32
N GLY A 104 -0.35 20.21 -3.04
CA GLY A 104 -1.01 20.78 -4.23
C GLY A 104 -2.07 21.85 -3.95
N VAL A 105 -2.37 22.14 -2.68
CA VAL A 105 -3.36 23.14 -2.29
C VAL A 105 -2.68 24.50 -2.07
N ALA A 106 -3.34 25.57 -2.50
CA ALA A 106 -2.85 26.92 -2.25
C ALA A 106 -2.61 27.16 -0.74
N PRO A 107 -1.47 27.73 -0.34
CA PRO A 107 -1.08 27.86 1.08
C PRO A 107 -2.17 28.47 1.98
N ALA A 108 -2.86 29.49 1.51
CA ALA A 108 -3.94 30.14 2.26
C ALA A 108 -5.15 29.22 2.56
N GLN A 109 -5.33 28.15 1.80
CA GLN A 109 -6.47 27.22 1.91
C GLN A 109 -6.10 25.94 2.66
N ARG A 110 -4.80 25.63 2.83
CA ARG A 110 -4.33 24.35 3.38
C ARG A 110 -4.93 24.03 4.74
N ARG A 111 -4.91 25.01 5.65
CA ARG A 111 -5.42 24.82 7.03
C ARG A 111 -6.90 24.47 7.04
N ALA A 112 -7.72 25.24 6.34
CA ALA A 112 -9.17 25.02 6.31
C ALA A 112 -9.52 23.66 5.68
N LEU A 113 -8.84 23.27 4.60
CA LEU A 113 -9.05 21.98 3.95
C LEU A 113 -8.54 20.82 4.81
N ALA A 114 -7.44 20.99 5.53
CA ALA A 114 -6.95 20.00 6.49
C ALA A 114 -7.97 19.75 7.60
N GLU A 115 -8.47 20.79 8.25
CA GLU A 115 -9.46 20.69 9.32
C GLU A 115 -10.76 20.02 8.82
N LEU A 116 -11.23 20.40 7.63
CA LEU A 116 -12.41 19.81 7.00
C LEU A 116 -12.22 18.31 6.69
N TRP A 117 -11.06 17.92 6.17
CA TRP A 117 -10.74 16.51 5.89
C TRP A 117 -10.65 15.71 7.19
N LEU A 118 -9.98 16.24 8.22
CA LEU A 118 -9.86 15.61 9.53
C LEU A 118 -11.24 15.37 10.17
N GLU A 119 -12.18 16.31 10.00
CA GLU A 119 -13.53 16.17 10.50
C GLU A 119 -14.33 15.11 9.72
N ARG A 120 -14.41 15.27 8.39
CA ARG A 120 -15.36 14.52 7.56
C ARG A 120 -14.85 13.14 7.16
N SER A 121 -13.54 13.03 6.87
CA SER A 121 -12.95 11.80 6.36
C SER A 121 -12.22 11.00 7.42
N ALA A 122 -11.53 11.67 8.34
CA ALA A 122 -10.81 11.00 9.43
C ALA A 122 -11.65 10.83 10.71
N GLY A 123 -12.82 11.49 10.80
CA GLY A 123 -13.75 11.34 11.93
C GLY A 123 -13.25 11.96 13.23
N ILE A 124 -12.35 12.94 13.18
CA ILE A 124 -11.82 13.59 14.37
C ILE A 124 -12.84 14.62 14.89
N ALA A 125 -13.56 14.26 15.94
CA ALA A 125 -14.62 15.09 16.50
C ALA A 125 -14.09 16.34 17.23
N ASP A 126 -12.92 16.23 17.91
CA ASP A 126 -12.32 17.32 18.69
C ASP A 126 -11.75 18.43 17.80
N PRO A 127 -12.30 19.68 17.84
CA PRO A 127 -11.82 20.79 17.04
C PRO A 127 -10.39 21.22 17.38
N ALA A 128 -10.01 21.16 18.68
CA ALA A 128 -8.67 21.53 19.09
C ALA A 128 -7.61 20.58 18.53
N ARG A 129 -7.93 19.28 18.53
CA ARG A 129 -7.07 18.26 17.92
C ARG A 129 -6.94 18.44 16.39
N ARG A 130 -8.05 18.77 15.69
CA ARG A 130 -8.01 19.07 14.26
C ARG A 130 -7.12 20.27 13.95
N ALA A 131 -7.31 21.37 14.70
CA ALA A 131 -6.52 22.58 14.52
C ALA A 131 -5.02 22.34 14.73
N ALA A 132 -4.65 21.61 15.78
CA ALA A 132 -3.25 21.27 16.06
C ALA A 132 -2.62 20.41 14.95
N LEU A 133 -3.31 19.39 14.46
CA LEU A 133 -2.83 18.54 13.35
C LEU A 133 -2.70 19.34 12.05
N ALA A 134 -3.66 20.18 11.73
CA ALA A 134 -3.63 21.02 10.54
C ALA A 134 -2.49 22.03 10.60
N GLU A 135 -2.26 22.65 11.76
CA GLU A 135 -1.16 23.60 11.98
C GLU A 135 0.20 22.90 11.84
N ASP A 136 0.38 21.74 12.48
CA ASP A 136 1.63 20.96 12.37
C ASP A 136 1.92 20.59 10.93
N ALA A 137 0.93 20.07 10.19
CA ALA A 137 1.11 19.69 8.80
C ALA A 137 1.45 20.91 7.92
N CYS A 138 0.71 22.02 8.06
CA CYS A 138 0.97 23.23 7.28
C CYS A 138 2.35 23.82 7.58
N ARG A 139 2.77 23.81 8.84
CA ARG A 139 4.08 24.30 9.27
C ARG A 139 5.20 23.47 8.62
N ILE A 140 5.11 22.16 8.64
CA ILE A 140 6.13 21.28 8.05
C ILE A 140 6.19 21.43 6.53
N ILE A 141 5.03 21.47 5.85
CA ILE A 141 4.98 21.67 4.39
C ILE A 141 5.57 23.03 3.96
N ALA A 142 5.53 24.03 4.85
CA ALA A 142 6.03 25.38 4.57
C ALA A 142 7.52 25.56 4.88
N LEU A 143 8.20 24.56 5.44
CA LEU A 143 9.63 24.64 5.76
C LEU A 143 10.44 24.70 4.45
N PRO A 144 11.32 25.71 4.29
CA PRO A 144 12.11 25.87 3.07
C PRO A 144 12.98 24.67 2.72
N GLU A 145 13.52 23.99 3.74
CA GLU A 145 14.33 22.79 3.59
C GLU A 145 13.57 21.59 2.96
N PHE A 146 12.25 21.62 3.01
CA PHE A 146 11.39 20.56 2.43
C PHE A 146 10.66 21.01 1.17
N ALA A 147 10.95 22.21 0.66
CA ALA A 147 10.25 22.78 -0.50
C ALA A 147 10.28 21.84 -1.72
N ASP A 148 11.40 21.19 -1.98
CA ASP A 148 11.56 20.24 -3.09
C ASP A 148 10.67 19.01 -2.88
N LEU A 149 10.61 18.47 -1.66
CA LEU A 149 9.84 17.28 -1.31
C LEU A 149 8.33 17.49 -1.36
N PHE A 150 7.89 18.72 -1.12
CA PHE A 150 6.47 19.10 -1.22
C PHE A 150 6.12 19.89 -2.48
N GLY A 151 7.10 20.01 -3.40
CA GLY A 151 6.92 20.61 -4.71
C GLY A 151 6.08 19.74 -5.67
N PRO A 152 5.67 20.33 -6.81
CA PRO A 152 4.80 19.65 -7.78
C PRO A 152 5.49 18.49 -8.50
N GLU A 153 6.82 18.46 -8.54
CA GLU A 153 7.60 17.41 -9.19
C GLU A 153 7.81 16.18 -8.29
N ALA A 154 7.53 16.30 -6.98
CA ALA A 154 7.71 15.20 -6.03
C ALA A 154 6.46 14.31 -5.99
N LEU A 155 6.67 13.02 -6.13
CA LEU A 155 5.63 12.01 -6.03
C LEU A 155 5.33 11.73 -4.54
N ALA A 156 4.06 11.67 -4.20
CA ALA A 156 3.58 11.20 -2.90
C ALA A 156 3.29 9.70 -2.98
N GLU A 157 3.51 8.98 -1.87
CA GLU A 157 3.22 7.54 -1.76
C GLU A 157 3.77 6.76 -2.96
N ALA A 158 5.05 7.01 -3.28
CA ALA A 158 5.67 6.46 -4.48
C ALA A 158 5.98 4.97 -4.32
N PRO A 159 5.39 4.08 -5.12
CA PRO A 159 5.72 2.66 -5.08
C PRO A 159 7.11 2.41 -5.67
N ILE A 160 7.93 1.65 -4.97
CA ILE A 160 9.29 1.29 -5.36
C ILE A 160 9.41 -0.23 -5.36
N ALA A 161 9.88 -0.81 -6.46
CA ALA A 161 10.19 -2.23 -6.52
C ALA A 161 11.41 -2.47 -7.40
N ALA A 162 12.40 -3.20 -6.87
CA ALA A 162 13.60 -3.58 -7.62
C ALA A 162 14.21 -4.86 -7.07
N VAL A 163 14.93 -5.58 -7.92
CA VAL A 163 15.81 -6.67 -7.53
C VAL A 163 17.20 -6.06 -7.30
N VAL A 164 17.65 -6.04 -6.06
CA VAL A 164 18.96 -5.49 -5.71
C VAL A 164 20.08 -6.54 -5.89
N PRO A 165 21.35 -6.12 -5.97
CA PRO A 165 22.48 -7.05 -6.00
C PRO A 165 22.39 -8.08 -4.87
N GLY A 166 22.59 -9.36 -5.21
CA GLY A 166 22.34 -10.48 -4.28
C GLY A 166 20.97 -11.13 -4.43
N GLY A 167 20.11 -10.65 -5.35
CA GLY A 167 18.86 -11.29 -5.73
C GLY A 167 17.67 -10.99 -4.81
N ALA A 168 17.86 -10.17 -3.77
CA ALA A 168 16.75 -9.76 -2.91
C ALA A 168 15.80 -8.81 -3.66
N VAL A 169 14.49 -9.04 -3.52
CA VAL A 169 13.46 -8.15 -4.06
C VAL A 169 13.07 -7.15 -2.96
N ILE A 170 13.32 -5.88 -3.20
CA ILE A 170 12.85 -4.79 -2.35
C ILE A 170 11.55 -4.25 -2.96
N ALA A 171 10.47 -4.21 -2.17
CA ALA A 171 9.21 -3.63 -2.60
C ALA A 171 8.55 -2.88 -1.43
N GLY A 172 8.18 -1.63 -1.65
CA GLY A 172 7.56 -0.77 -0.63
C GLY A 172 7.06 0.53 -1.22
N THR A 173 6.57 1.40 -0.36
CA THR A 173 6.08 2.74 -0.73
C THR A 173 6.85 3.76 0.09
N ALA A 174 7.39 4.77 -0.58
CA ALA A 174 8.05 5.91 0.05
C ALA A 174 7.08 7.08 0.16
N ASP A 175 7.11 7.80 1.27
CA ASP A 175 6.21 8.95 1.51
C ASP A 175 6.39 10.04 0.45
N ARG A 176 7.66 10.30 0.06
CA ARG A 176 8.00 11.24 -1.00
C ARG A 176 9.18 10.74 -1.83
N LEU A 177 9.07 10.97 -3.12
CA LEU A 177 10.13 10.70 -4.09
C LEU A 177 10.23 11.83 -5.09
N LEU A 178 11.37 12.47 -5.16
CA LEU A 178 11.72 13.46 -6.17
C LEU A 178 12.79 12.90 -7.10
N VAL A 179 12.52 12.92 -8.39
CA VAL A 179 13.46 12.49 -9.42
C VAL A 179 13.77 13.68 -10.31
N THR A 180 15.01 14.15 -10.29
CA THR A 180 15.51 15.22 -11.16
C THR A 180 16.57 14.65 -12.11
N ASP A 181 17.04 15.46 -13.04
CA ASP A 181 18.14 15.05 -13.94
C ASP A 181 19.47 14.86 -13.18
N GLU A 182 19.61 15.51 -12.03
CA GLU A 182 20.85 15.54 -11.26
C GLU A 182 20.87 14.51 -10.11
N ARG A 183 19.73 14.22 -9.50
CA ARG A 183 19.63 13.34 -8.32
C ARG A 183 18.24 12.73 -8.14
N VAL A 184 18.19 11.69 -7.31
CA VAL A 184 16.96 11.14 -6.75
C VAL A 184 16.95 11.44 -5.26
N LEU A 185 15.89 12.05 -4.75
CA LEU A 185 15.70 12.31 -3.32
C LEU A 185 14.49 11.53 -2.82
N ILE A 186 14.70 10.66 -1.83
CA ILE A 186 13.64 9.92 -1.16
C ILE A 186 13.48 10.40 0.28
N ALA A 187 12.25 10.57 0.73
CA ALA A 187 11.95 10.85 2.12
C ALA A 187 10.91 9.90 2.69
N ASP A 188 11.07 9.58 3.98
CA ASP A 188 10.15 8.76 4.76
C ASP A 188 9.95 9.43 6.12
N PHE A 189 8.74 9.95 6.36
CA PHE A 189 8.44 10.78 7.52
C PHE A 189 8.23 9.94 8.78
N LYS A 190 9.04 10.19 9.79
CA LYS A 190 8.93 9.54 11.10
C LYS A 190 8.30 10.50 12.11
N THR A 191 7.02 10.32 12.36
CA THR A 191 6.21 11.19 13.23
C THR A 191 6.25 10.77 14.71
N GLY A 192 7.37 10.21 15.15
CA GLY A 192 7.61 9.83 16.54
C GLY A 192 7.50 10.99 17.52
N ARG A 193 7.42 10.69 18.83
CA ARG A 193 7.33 11.71 19.89
C ARG A 193 8.56 12.60 20.00
N ARG A 194 9.71 12.13 19.56
CA ARG A 194 11.00 12.82 19.69
C ARG A 194 11.80 12.63 18.42
N ALA A 195 12.13 13.74 17.79
CA ALA A 195 13.10 13.71 16.71
C ALA A 195 14.49 13.37 17.28
N PRO A 196 15.29 12.54 16.57
CA PRO A 196 16.68 12.31 16.91
C PRO A 196 17.44 13.65 16.98
N ALA A 197 18.24 13.84 18.02
CA ALA A 197 19.03 15.07 18.16
C ALA A 197 20.27 15.05 17.23
N THR A 198 20.79 13.88 16.95
CA THR A 198 21.93 13.66 16.04
C THR A 198 21.66 12.46 15.12
N PRO A 199 22.36 12.35 14.00
CA PRO A 199 22.26 11.16 13.13
C PRO A 199 22.53 9.82 13.85
N ALA A 200 23.36 9.84 14.91
CA ALA A 200 23.67 8.65 15.70
C ALA A 200 22.48 8.16 16.55
N ASP A 201 21.52 9.03 16.82
CA ASP A 201 20.33 8.72 17.61
C ASP A 201 19.20 8.13 16.74
N ILE A 202 19.39 8.06 15.40
CA ILE A 202 18.40 7.50 14.50
C ILE A 202 18.29 5.99 14.75
N PRO A 203 17.07 5.47 14.99
CA PRO A 203 16.88 4.04 15.19
C PRO A 203 17.45 3.20 14.02
N PRO A 204 18.21 2.13 14.29
CA PRO A 204 18.80 1.31 13.22
C PRO A 204 17.77 0.76 12.21
N ALA A 205 16.53 0.52 12.64
CA ALA A 205 15.47 0.09 11.76
C ALA A 205 15.14 1.14 10.67
N HIS A 206 15.11 2.42 11.01
CA HIS A 206 14.90 3.49 10.05
C HIS A 206 16.07 3.61 9.06
N LEU A 207 17.31 3.48 9.57
CA LEU A 207 18.50 3.49 8.70
C LEU A 207 18.49 2.30 7.72
N ARG A 208 18.11 1.10 8.19
CA ARG A 208 17.96 -0.07 7.31
C ARG A 208 16.88 0.13 6.25
N GLN A 209 15.75 0.71 6.63
CA GLN A 209 14.67 1.04 5.70
C GLN A 209 15.16 1.97 4.59
N MET A 210 15.82 3.07 4.97
CA MET A 210 16.35 4.03 3.98
C MET A 210 17.46 3.43 3.12
N ALA A 211 18.32 2.60 3.70
CA ALA A 211 19.36 1.88 2.94
C ALA A 211 18.75 0.94 1.88
N ALA A 212 17.66 0.24 2.21
CA ALA A 212 16.95 -0.61 1.26
C ALA A 212 16.32 0.19 0.11
N TYR A 213 15.67 1.31 0.43
CA TYR A 213 15.15 2.21 -0.61
C TYR A 213 16.27 2.77 -1.51
N ARG A 214 17.38 3.22 -0.91
CA ARG A 214 18.54 3.69 -1.69
C ARG A 214 19.08 2.62 -2.62
N ALA A 215 19.21 1.39 -2.14
CA ALA A 215 19.67 0.27 -2.97
C ALA A 215 18.72 0.01 -4.14
N ALA A 216 17.41 -0.01 -3.89
CA ALA A 216 16.41 -0.21 -4.94
C ALA A 216 16.42 0.93 -5.97
N LEU A 217 16.44 2.18 -5.50
CA LEU A 217 16.49 3.35 -6.38
C LEU A 217 17.79 3.46 -7.16
N GLY A 218 18.93 3.04 -6.60
CA GLY A 218 20.20 2.96 -7.31
C GLY A 218 20.20 1.94 -8.46
N VAL A 219 19.36 0.89 -8.36
CA VAL A 219 19.13 -0.03 -9.49
C VAL A 219 18.24 0.61 -10.55
N ILE A 220 17.20 1.34 -10.13
CA ILE A 220 16.23 1.98 -11.03
C ILE A 220 16.87 3.18 -11.75
N PHE A 221 17.71 3.95 -11.06
CA PHE A 221 18.37 5.16 -11.56
C PHE A 221 19.90 5.04 -11.40
N PRO A 222 20.58 4.20 -12.20
CA PRO A 222 22.00 3.89 -12.01
C PRO A 222 22.94 5.10 -12.23
N ASP A 223 22.50 6.07 -13.01
CA ASP A 223 23.30 7.25 -13.39
C ASP A 223 23.09 8.46 -12.49
N ARG A 224 22.30 8.31 -11.41
CA ARG A 224 21.95 9.42 -10.50
C ARG A 224 22.28 9.09 -9.05
N PRO A 225 22.87 10.03 -8.30
CA PRO A 225 23.02 9.86 -6.87
C PRO A 225 21.65 9.80 -6.19
N VAL A 226 21.53 8.89 -5.19
CA VAL A 226 20.29 8.73 -4.41
C VAL A 226 20.54 9.25 -3.01
N ASP A 227 19.87 10.35 -2.67
CA ASP A 227 19.84 10.93 -1.34
C ASP A 227 18.62 10.44 -0.57
N ALA A 228 18.75 10.29 0.75
CA ALA A 228 17.69 9.83 1.62
C ALA A 228 17.52 10.76 2.82
N ALA A 229 16.27 11.14 3.10
CA ALA A 229 15.87 11.98 4.22
C ALA A 229 14.90 11.22 5.14
N LEU A 230 15.01 11.49 6.46
CA LEU A 230 14.11 10.97 7.51
C LEU A 230 13.48 12.12 8.27
#